data_a744297e76a72257ff50c9f1dd5b8cae
#
_entry.id   a744297e76a72257ff50c9f1dd5b8cae
#
_cell.length_a   1.000
_cell.length_b   1.000
_cell.length_c   1.000
_cell.angle_alpha   90.00
_cell.angle_beta   90.00
_cell.angle_gamma   90.00
#
_symmetry.space_group_name_H-M   'P 1'
#
loop_
_entity.id
_entity.type
_entity.pdbx_description
1 polymer ?
#
loop_
_entity_poly.entity_id
_entity_poly.type
_entity_poly.pdbx_seq_one_letter_code
_entity_poly.pdbx_strand_id
1 'polypeptide(L)'
;MSGVVAAYGPFDEEVGQRMLDRMAHRGPDGTATVRAGDAWLGTRYLAITDPETGAQPLAGSREDVWLIGDGEIYNHRRIRRELGEDRFSTNSDLEAALQLYKDEGVAAFERLWGSFALAVGAGDGRFAVTRDGLGIAPLYWARRGETVLFASELKAFDDEWRPAVEPFPPGHTWTPDDGLVVGPGFPAAEPALLKSRAPHEDPPAWVFDALRDTIVRAVQQSLDAAVPVGVLLSGGVDSSIVTAVAARLAAQDGRRLPTFAVGLEGSSDLAAARLVADHAGTDHHELVYTAEQAIALVPQIIAELESFDPPLVHSAVPHHLVAELASRHVKVVLAGEGADELFAGYAHYGRHDTGDALHEDLLATLEGMHIGGLQRVDRVAAAHGIEPRVPFLDLDVVELALALPPEWKLIGPDRPAKWILRRAFDGWLPEEVLWRRKEQFGEGTGMNDVLREHYEQTVTEADLRREAAALDPPVRTREELAYFRIFTEVLPGIDPARTVGRFTET
;
A
#
# COMPACT_ATOMS: atom_id res chain seq x y z
N MET A 1 -5.29 2.46 9.36
CA MET A 1 -6.05 1.55 8.46
C MET A 1 -7.36 1.18 9.08
N SER A 2 -8.38 1.03 8.25
CA SER A 2 -9.70 0.62 8.70
C SER A 2 -10.24 -0.50 7.80
N GLY A 3 -11.29 -1.20 8.22
CA GLY A 3 -12.03 -2.11 7.37
C GLY A 3 -13.33 -1.44 6.95
N VAL A 4 -13.52 -1.25 5.66
CA VAL A 4 -14.71 -0.64 5.08
C VAL A 4 -15.63 -1.72 4.52
N VAL A 5 -16.91 -1.64 4.80
CA VAL A 5 -17.98 -2.36 4.09
C VAL A 5 -19.07 -1.35 3.73
N ALA A 6 -19.44 -1.30 2.45
CA ALA A 6 -20.54 -0.49 2.00
C ALA A 6 -21.47 -1.28 1.08
N ALA A 7 -22.75 -1.02 1.15
CA ALA A 7 -23.75 -1.62 0.29
C ALA A 7 -24.71 -0.57 -0.23
N TYR A 8 -25.17 -0.74 -1.47
CA TYR A 8 -26.25 0.03 -2.06
C TYR A 8 -27.31 -0.89 -2.65
N GLY A 9 -28.59 -0.58 -2.39
CA GLY A 9 -29.75 -1.38 -2.79
C GLY A 9 -30.24 -2.32 -1.68
N PRO A 10 -31.10 -3.29 -2.02
CA PRO A 10 -31.64 -4.26 -1.05
C PRO A 10 -30.51 -5.05 -0.38
N PHE A 11 -30.34 -4.89 0.92
CA PHE A 11 -29.21 -5.45 1.65
C PHE A 11 -29.60 -5.93 3.06
N ASP A 12 -29.16 -7.13 3.41
CA ASP A 12 -29.30 -7.70 4.75
C ASP A 12 -28.14 -7.26 5.64
N GLU A 13 -28.44 -6.50 6.68
CA GLU A 13 -27.44 -5.96 7.62
C GLU A 13 -26.65 -7.05 8.36
N GLU A 14 -27.22 -8.25 8.55
CA GLU A 14 -26.47 -9.36 9.14
C GLU A 14 -25.32 -9.82 8.25
N VAL A 15 -25.45 -9.74 6.92
CA VAL A 15 -24.35 -9.97 5.97
C VAL A 15 -23.25 -8.95 6.20
N GLY A 16 -23.60 -7.67 6.28
CA GLY A 16 -22.65 -6.59 6.54
C GLY A 16 -21.91 -6.77 7.87
N GLN A 17 -22.60 -7.17 8.92
CA GLN A 17 -21.98 -7.44 10.22
C GLN A 17 -20.99 -8.60 10.14
N ARG A 18 -21.33 -9.72 9.48
CA ARG A 18 -20.39 -10.84 9.27
C ARG A 18 -19.17 -10.42 8.46
N MET A 19 -19.36 -9.57 7.43
CA MET A 19 -18.26 -9.01 6.64
C MET A 19 -17.31 -8.17 7.52
N LEU A 20 -17.85 -7.32 8.39
CA LEU A 20 -17.05 -6.54 9.34
C LEU A 20 -16.31 -7.42 10.35
N ASP A 21 -16.95 -8.48 10.84
CA ASP A 21 -16.34 -9.39 11.83
C ASP A 21 -15.10 -10.12 11.26
N ARG A 22 -15.13 -10.46 9.95
CA ARG A 22 -13.96 -11.04 9.27
C ARG A 22 -12.81 -10.06 9.10
N MET A 23 -13.07 -8.77 9.20
CA MET A 23 -12.05 -7.70 9.10
C MET A 23 -11.71 -7.07 10.45
N ALA A 24 -12.01 -7.74 11.58
CA ALA A 24 -11.75 -7.19 12.92
C ALA A 24 -10.28 -6.82 13.16
N HIS A 25 -9.34 -7.50 12.51
CA HIS A 25 -7.90 -7.26 12.56
C HIS A 25 -7.50 -5.88 12.01
N ARG A 26 -8.22 -5.34 11.00
CA ARG A 26 -7.92 -4.03 10.40
C ARG A 26 -8.21 -2.87 11.36
N GLY A 27 -9.26 -2.98 12.16
CA GLY A 27 -9.71 -1.91 13.05
C GLY A 27 -10.09 -2.42 14.43
N PRO A 28 -9.11 -2.70 15.30
CA PRO A 28 -9.37 -3.22 16.64
C PRO A 28 -9.96 -2.18 17.60
N ASP A 29 -9.91 -0.88 17.28
CA ASP A 29 -10.33 0.20 18.19
C ASP A 29 -11.84 0.38 18.23
N GLY A 30 -12.57 -0.08 17.19
CA GLY A 30 -14.05 -0.04 17.22
C GLY A 30 -14.72 -0.54 15.94
N THR A 31 -16.05 -0.67 16.05
CA THR A 31 -16.92 -1.00 14.93
C THR A 31 -18.22 -0.21 15.04
N ALA A 32 -18.70 0.27 13.91
CA ALA A 32 -20.01 0.92 13.85
C ALA A 32 -20.62 0.81 12.47
N THR A 33 -21.95 0.95 12.40
CA THR A 33 -22.72 0.87 11.18
C THR A 33 -23.76 1.99 11.14
N VAL A 34 -24.17 2.38 9.94
CA VAL A 34 -25.29 3.30 9.73
C VAL A 34 -26.02 2.93 8.45
N ARG A 35 -27.34 3.09 8.46
CA ARG A 35 -28.17 3.04 7.26
C ARG A 35 -28.59 4.46 6.88
N ALA A 36 -28.37 4.83 5.62
CA ALA A 36 -28.75 6.11 5.05
C ALA A 36 -29.50 5.88 3.72
N GLY A 37 -30.84 5.88 3.78
CA GLY A 37 -31.67 5.52 2.63
C GLY A 37 -31.40 4.08 2.16
N ASP A 38 -31.08 3.91 0.87
CA ASP A 38 -30.73 2.62 0.27
C ASP A 38 -29.28 2.20 0.54
N ALA A 39 -28.47 3.06 1.17
CA ALA A 39 -27.10 2.78 1.54
C ALA A 39 -26.99 2.17 2.94
N TRP A 40 -26.11 1.19 3.09
CA TRP A 40 -25.62 0.69 4.37
C TRP A 40 -24.12 0.87 4.42
N LEU A 41 -23.62 1.48 5.48
CA LEU A 41 -22.20 1.75 5.70
C LEU A 41 -21.77 1.10 7.01
N GLY A 42 -20.65 0.38 6.98
CA GLY A 42 -20.07 -0.25 8.15
C GLY A 42 -18.56 -0.15 8.16
N THR A 43 -18.00 0.02 9.34
CA THR A 43 -16.54 0.18 9.51
C THR A 43 -16.02 -0.57 10.72
N ARG A 44 -14.81 -1.10 10.56
CA ARG A 44 -13.86 -1.42 11.63
C ARG A 44 -12.79 -0.36 11.57
N TYR A 45 -12.61 0.46 12.60
CA TYR A 45 -11.66 1.57 12.52
C TYR A 45 -10.45 1.38 13.44
N LEU A 46 -9.31 1.86 12.95
CA LEU A 46 -8.07 2.05 13.68
C LEU A 46 -7.90 3.56 13.93
N ALA A 47 -7.89 3.95 15.19
CA ALA A 47 -7.82 5.36 15.59
C ALA A 47 -6.37 5.85 15.56
N ILE A 48 -6.04 6.75 14.64
CA ILE A 48 -4.68 7.25 14.39
C ILE A 48 -4.61 8.77 14.47
N THR A 49 -5.32 9.49 13.59
CA THR A 49 -5.24 10.95 13.48
C THR A 49 -6.04 11.65 14.57
N ASP A 50 -7.20 11.10 14.94
CA ASP A 50 -8.05 11.62 16.00
C ASP A 50 -8.64 10.48 16.84
N PRO A 51 -7.89 9.93 17.80
CA PRO A 51 -8.38 8.83 18.64
C PRO A 51 -9.57 9.18 19.54
N GLU A 52 -9.77 10.48 19.84
CA GLU A 52 -10.78 10.91 20.83
C GLU A 52 -12.14 11.20 20.17
N THR A 53 -12.15 11.87 19.04
CA THR A 53 -13.40 12.37 18.41
C THR A 53 -13.62 11.89 16.97
N GLY A 54 -12.61 11.29 16.34
CA GLY A 54 -12.61 10.84 14.94
C GLY A 54 -13.27 9.46 14.69
N ALA A 55 -14.07 8.96 15.63
CA ALA A 55 -14.77 7.68 15.44
C ALA A 55 -15.70 7.73 14.22
N GLN A 56 -15.61 6.68 13.40
CA GLN A 56 -16.46 6.53 12.21
C GLN A 56 -17.71 5.70 12.53
N PRO A 57 -18.86 5.87 11.78
CA PRO A 57 -19.06 6.77 10.64
C PRO A 57 -19.07 8.25 11.05
N LEU A 58 -18.38 9.08 10.25
CA LEU A 58 -18.41 10.53 10.44
C LEU A 58 -19.73 11.10 9.94
N ALA A 59 -20.35 11.99 10.72
CA ALA A 59 -21.64 12.59 10.42
C ALA A 59 -21.52 14.05 10.01
N GLY A 60 -22.25 14.46 9.00
CA GLY A 60 -22.42 15.86 8.67
C GLY A 60 -23.37 16.56 9.68
N SER A 61 -22.96 17.69 10.24
CA SER A 61 -23.61 18.36 11.39
C SER A 61 -25.05 18.87 11.18
N ARG A 62 -25.60 18.88 9.95
CA ARG A 62 -26.96 19.37 9.62
C ARG A 62 -27.65 18.56 8.52
N GLU A 63 -27.03 17.58 7.97
CA GLU A 63 -27.56 16.75 6.89
C GLU A 63 -27.38 15.28 7.28
N ASP A 64 -28.31 14.47 6.83
CA ASP A 64 -28.26 13.02 7.02
C ASP A 64 -27.26 12.41 6.00
N VAL A 65 -25.98 12.84 6.09
CA VAL A 65 -24.86 12.42 5.25
C VAL A 65 -23.78 11.81 6.13
N TRP A 66 -23.36 10.62 5.78
CA TRP A 66 -22.39 9.82 6.54
C TRP A 66 -21.22 9.40 5.66
N LEU A 67 -20.02 9.39 6.24
CA LEU A 67 -18.81 8.92 5.58
C LEU A 67 -18.14 7.85 6.44
N ILE A 68 -17.71 6.78 5.79
CA ILE A 68 -16.73 5.84 6.31
C ILE A 68 -15.54 5.78 5.37
N GLY A 69 -14.36 5.45 5.90
CA GLY A 69 -13.16 5.36 5.07
C GLY A 69 -12.02 4.59 5.71
N ASP A 70 -11.14 4.15 4.84
CA ASP A 70 -9.81 3.64 5.14
C ASP A 70 -8.77 4.55 4.52
N GLY A 71 -7.69 4.85 5.25
CA GLY A 71 -6.57 5.65 4.76
C GLY A 71 -6.45 7.04 5.38
N GLU A 72 -5.72 7.92 4.71
CA GLU A 72 -5.33 9.26 5.18
C GLU A 72 -5.51 10.31 4.08
N ILE A 73 -6.06 11.47 4.44
CA ILE A 73 -6.18 12.63 3.55
C ILE A 73 -5.07 13.62 3.89
N TYR A 74 -3.95 13.57 3.21
CA TYR A 74 -2.76 14.37 3.53
C TYR A 74 -2.98 15.88 3.42
N ASN A 75 -3.85 16.33 2.51
CA ASN A 75 -4.15 17.75 2.35
C ASN A 75 -5.31 18.26 3.22
N HIS A 76 -5.77 17.50 4.21
CA HIS A 76 -6.93 17.87 5.07
C HIS A 76 -6.77 19.23 5.73
N ARG A 77 -5.57 19.60 6.19
CA ARG A 77 -5.30 20.90 6.82
C ARG A 77 -5.48 22.08 5.85
N ARG A 78 -5.20 21.89 4.55
CA ARG A 78 -5.47 22.89 3.51
C ARG A 78 -6.97 23.04 3.31
N ILE A 79 -7.67 21.92 3.17
CA ILE A 79 -9.12 21.87 2.99
C ILE A 79 -9.84 22.54 4.18
N ARG A 80 -9.43 22.25 5.41
CA ARG A 80 -10.00 22.86 6.62
C ARG A 80 -9.87 24.39 6.59
N ARG A 81 -8.71 24.92 6.25
CA ARG A 81 -8.50 26.38 6.14
C ARG A 81 -9.35 27.01 5.04
N GLU A 82 -9.54 26.32 3.91
CA GLU A 82 -10.36 26.81 2.79
C GLU A 82 -11.85 26.85 3.17
N LEU A 83 -12.35 25.81 3.86
CA LEU A 83 -13.75 25.72 4.23
C LEU A 83 -14.11 26.46 5.52
N GLY A 84 -13.13 26.78 6.37
CA GLY A 84 -13.29 27.36 7.70
C GLY A 84 -13.37 26.31 8.80
N GLU A 85 -12.55 26.47 9.84
CA GLU A 85 -12.40 25.49 10.94
C GLU A 85 -13.69 25.28 11.75
N ASP A 86 -14.58 26.24 11.76
CA ASP A 86 -15.89 26.19 12.45
C ASP A 86 -16.88 25.20 11.83
N ARG A 87 -16.58 24.67 10.64
CA ARG A 87 -17.39 23.63 9.99
C ARG A 87 -17.08 22.22 10.49
N PHE A 88 -15.96 22.05 11.16
CA PHE A 88 -15.45 20.74 11.59
C PHE A 88 -15.82 20.45 13.05
N SER A 89 -16.20 19.22 13.31
CA SER A 89 -16.56 18.74 14.65
C SER A 89 -15.52 17.82 15.27
N THR A 90 -14.62 17.28 14.43
CA THR A 90 -13.54 16.38 14.83
C THR A 90 -12.20 16.90 14.28
N ASN A 91 -11.10 16.29 14.70
CA ASN A 91 -9.79 16.51 14.08
C ASN A 91 -9.45 15.43 13.03
N SER A 92 -10.38 14.52 12.74
CA SER A 92 -10.18 13.51 11.70
C SER A 92 -9.92 14.15 10.34
N ASP A 93 -8.92 13.68 9.65
CA ASP A 93 -8.58 14.07 8.28
C ASP A 93 -9.71 13.70 7.30
N LEU A 94 -10.37 12.55 7.52
CA LEU A 94 -11.50 12.09 6.71
C LEU A 94 -12.71 13.03 6.78
N GLU A 95 -12.87 13.82 7.86
CA GLU A 95 -13.93 14.83 7.91
C GLU A 95 -13.75 15.91 6.83
N ALA A 96 -12.51 16.15 6.38
CA ALA A 96 -12.27 17.07 5.28
C ALA A 96 -12.90 16.57 3.97
N ALA A 97 -12.83 15.27 3.70
CA ALA A 97 -13.51 14.66 2.55
C ALA A 97 -15.04 14.77 2.67
N LEU A 98 -15.62 14.53 3.88
CA LEU A 98 -17.04 14.67 4.12
C LEU A 98 -17.52 16.11 3.90
N GLN A 99 -16.83 17.11 4.43
CA GLN A 99 -17.22 18.51 4.29
C GLN A 99 -17.11 19.00 2.83
N LEU A 100 -16.07 18.59 2.08
CA LEU A 100 -15.97 18.84 0.65
C LEU A 100 -17.13 18.18 -0.13
N TYR A 101 -17.40 16.90 0.14
CA TYR A 101 -18.49 16.17 -0.53
C TYR A 101 -19.86 16.85 -0.33
N LYS A 102 -20.11 17.41 0.85
CA LYS A 102 -21.35 18.17 1.11
C LYS A 102 -21.50 19.41 0.24
N ASP A 103 -20.40 20.07 -0.09
CA ASP A 103 -20.41 21.27 -0.92
C ASP A 103 -20.37 20.97 -2.42
N GLU A 104 -19.59 19.97 -2.84
CA GLU A 104 -19.22 19.74 -4.24
C GLU A 104 -19.71 18.38 -4.80
N GLY A 105 -20.31 17.52 -3.96
CA GLY A 105 -20.70 16.18 -4.37
C GLY A 105 -19.49 15.33 -4.73
N VAL A 106 -19.61 14.46 -5.74
CA VAL A 106 -18.53 13.54 -6.16
C VAL A 106 -17.30 14.25 -6.72
N ALA A 107 -17.44 15.48 -7.24
CA ALA A 107 -16.30 16.28 -7.72
C ALA A 107 -15.30 16.60 -6.59
N ALA A 108 -15.74 16.59 -5.33
CA ALA A 108 -14.90 16.75 -4.15
C ALA A 108 -13.72 15.76 -4.12
N PHE A 109 -13.93 14.54 -4.61
CA PHE A 109 -12.93 13.48 -4.53
C PHE A 109 -11.69 13.75 -5.40
N GLU A 110 -11.82 14.50 -6.48
CA GLU A 110 -10.69 14.94 -7.32
C GLU A 110 -9.74 15.91 -6.59
N ARG A 111 -10.21 16.53 -5.51
CA ARG A 111 -9.42 17.48 -4.69
C ARG A 111 -8.68 16.81 -3.55
N LEU A 112 -8.97 15.54 -3.27
CA LEU A 112 -8.35 14.79 -2.19
C LEU A 112 -6.95 14.35 -2.59
N TRP A 113 -6.03 14.50 -1.68
CA TRP A 113 -4.65 14.06 -1.78
C TRP A 113 -4.35 13.12 -0.60
N GLY A 114 -4.02 11.90 -0.89
CA GLY A 114 -3.77 10.88 0.13
C GLY A 114 -3.91 9.45 -0.39
N SER A 115 -3.89 8.52 0.54
CA SER A 115 -4.22 7.13 0.31
C SER A 115 -5.60 6.85 0.92
N PHE A 116 -6.59 6.49 0.12
CA PHE A 116 -7.95 6.34 0.66
C PHE A 116 -8.85 5.40 -0.13
N ALA A 117 -9.76 4.77 0.61
CA ALA A 117 -10.98 4.15 0.09
C ALA A 117 -12.15 4.67 0.93
N LEU A 118 -13.06 5.43 0.32
CA LEU A 118 -14.14 6.13 1.00
C LEU A 118 -15.50 5.65 0.51
N ALA A 119 -16.48 5.60 1.41
CA ALA A 119 -17.90 5.45 1.06
C ALA A 119 -18.73 6.52 1.77
N VAL A 120 -19.59 7.19 1.00
CA VAL A 120 -20.53 8.19 1.49
C VAL A 120 -21.96 7.74 1.19
N GLY A 121 -22.83 7.90 2.17
CA GLY A 121 -24.27 7.64 2.02
C GLY A 121 -25.09 8.76 2.65
N ALA A 122 -26.22 9.11 2.03
CA ALA A 122 -27.11 10.14 2.49
C ALA A 122 -28.56 9.67 2.52
N GLY A 123 -29.35 10.21 3.46
CA GLY A 123 -30.76 9.89 3.62
C GLY A 123 -31.63 10.27 2.42
N ASP A 124 -31.14 11.18 1.57
CA ASP A 124 -31.83 11.60 0.32
C ASP A 124 -31.52 10.65 -0.88
N GLY A 125 -30.79 9.54 -0.66
CA GLY A 125 -30.47 8.53 -1.67
C GLY A 125 -29.11 8.74 -2.38
N ARG A 126 -28.42 9.84 -2.12
CA ARG A 126 -27.04 10.01 -2.64
C ARG A 126 -26.13 8.95 -2.04
N PHE A 127 -25.34 8.32 -2.89
CA PHE A 127 -24.32 7.35 -2.49
C PHE A 127 -23.11 7.43 -3.43
N ALA A 128 -21.92 7.33 -2.87
CA ALA A 128 -20.69 7.27 -3.66
C ALA A 128 -19.64 6.44 -2.95
N VAL A 129 -18.86 5.69 -3.73
CA VAL A 129 -17.65 4.98 -3.27
C VAL A 129 -16.50 5.39 -4.16
N THR A 130 -15.36 5.75 -3.56
CA THR A 130 -14.19 6.21 -4.30
C THR A 130 -12.91 5.58 -3.75
N ARG A 131 -11.89 5.46 -4.60
CA ARG A 131 -10.57 4.93 -4.28
C ARG A 131 -9.48 5.85 -4.82
N ASP A 132 -8.38 6.02 -4.08
CA ASP A 132 -7.23 6.84 -4.51
C ASP A 132 -6.63 6.39 -5.85
N GLY A 133 -5.91 7.32 -6.50
CA GLY A 133 -5.41 7.14 -7.86
C GLY A 133 -4.40 6.01 -8.06
N LEU A 134 -3.67 5.63 -7.02
CA LEU A 134 -2.70 4.52 -7.05
C LEU A 134 -3.27 3.21 -6.48
N GLY A 135 -4.44 3.29 -5.81
CA GLY A 135 -5.03 2.17 -5.11
C GLY A 135 -4.22 1.71 -3.91
N ILE A 136 -3.62 2.68 -3.18
CA ILE A 136 -2.85 2.40 -1.95
C ILE A 136 -3.77 1.78 -0.91
N ALA A 137 -4.94 2.41 -0.68
CA ALA A 137 -5.97 1.80 0.14
C ALA A 137 -6.69 0.68 -0.64
N PRO A 138 -6.90 -0.49 -0.05
CA PRO A 138 -7.55 -1.60 -0.74
C PRO A 138 -9.05 -1.43 -0.83
N LEU A 139 -9.63 -1.85 -1.96
CA LEU A 139 -11.06 -1.93 -2.13
C LEU A 139 -11.43 -2.99 -3.17
N TYR A 140 -12.45 -3.78 -2.87
CA TYR A 140 -13.07 -4.77 -3.75
C TYR A 140 -14.57 -4.52 -3.84
N TRP A 141 -15.18 -4.97 -4.91
CA TRP A 141 -16.62 -4.85 -5.09
C TRP A 141 -17.21 -6.07 -5.78
N ALA A 142 -18.52 -6.24 -5.59
CA ALA A 142 -19.30 -7.28 -6.24
C ALA A 142 -20.70 -6.77 -6.51
N ARG A 143 -21.31 -7.20 -7.62
CA ARG A 143 -22.69 -6.85 -7.97
C ARG A 143 -23.53 -8.11 -8.15
N ARG A 144 -24.72 -8.11 -7.51
CA ARG A 144 -25.74 -9.14 -7.69
C ARG A 144 -27.13 -8.51 -7.72
N GLY A 145 -27.80 -8.64 -8.88
CA GLY A 145 -29.09 -8.00 -9.08
C GLY A 145 -29.01 -6.48 -8.94
N GLU A 146 -29.81 -5.92 -8.03
CA GLU A 146 -29.85 -4.47 -7.73
C GLU A 146 -28.86 -4.07 -6.63
N THR A 147 -28.20 -5.03 -5.98
CA THR A 147 -27.28 -4.75 -4.87
C THR A 147 -25.85 -4.70 -5.35
N VAL A 148 -25.12 -3.69 -4.90
CA VAL A 148 -23.66 -3.56 -5.05
C VAL A 148 -23.02 -3.54 -3.68
N LEU A 149 -21.99 -4.37 -3.48
CA LEU A 149 -21.21 -4.46 -2.24
C LEU A 149 -19.79 -4.01 -2.48
N PHE A 150 -19.21 -3.37 -1.47
CA PHE A 150 -17.83 -2.94 -1.41
C PHE A 150 -17.21 -3.39 -0.09
N ALA A 151 -15.96 -3.87 -0.13
CA ALA A 151 -15.22 -4.22 1.08
C ALA A 151 -13.70 -4.07 0.87
N SER A 152 -12.98 -3.82 1.96
CA SER A 152 -11.51 -3.67 1.93
C SER A 152 -10.77 -4.97 1.60
N GLU A 153 -11.36 -6.15 1.86
CA GLU A 153 -10.69 -7.45 1.69
C GLU A 153 -11.60 -8.50 1.05
N LEU A 154 -10.99 -9.46 0.32
CA LEU A 154 -11.69 -10.57 -0.35
C LEU A 154 -12.40 -11.49 0.65
N LYS A 155 -11.73 -11.82 1.77
CA LYS A 155 -12.27 -12.68 2.82
C LYS A 155 -13.52 -12.13 3.50
N ALA A 156 -13.77 -10.81 3.37
CA ALA A 156 -14.95 -10.18 3.91
C ALA A 156 -16.22 -10.70 3.27
N PHE A 157 -16.21 -10.97 1.97
CA PHE A 157 -17.42 -11.36 1.23
C PHE A 157 -17.92 -12.75 1.64
N ASP A 158 -19.25 -12.88 1.80
CA ASP A 158 -19.93 -14.16 1.98
C ASP A 158 -19.83 -15.01 0.71
N ASP A 159 -19.91 -16.33 0.86
CA ASP A 159 -19.68 -17.32 -0.20
C ASP A 159 -20.50 -17.07 -1.46
N GLU A 160 -21.73 -16.57 -1.30
CA GLU A 160 -22.59 -16.26 -2.44
C GLU A 160 -22.12 -15.07 -3.28
N TRP A 161 -21.28 -14.16 -2.73
CA TRP A 161 -20.73 -12.98 -3.40
C TRP A 161 -19.37 -13.25 -4.03
N ARG A 162 -18.59 -14.16 -3.45
CA ARG A 162 -17.19 -14.43 -3.81
C ARG A 162 -16.96 -14.67 -5.30
N PRO A 163 -17.81 -15.41 -6.05
CA PRO A 163 -17.57 -15.62 -7.48
C PRO A 163 -17.67 -14.35 -8.35
N ALA A 164 -18.29 -13.28 -7.82
CA ALA A 164 -18.49 -12.01 -8.52
C ALA A 164 -17.54 -10.90 -8.05
N VAL A 165 -16.67 -11.17 -7.08
CA VAL A 165 -15.78 -10.17 -6.52
C VAL A 165 -14.68 -9.80 -7.52
N GLU A 166 -14.42 -8.49 -7.61
CA GLU A 166 -13.34 -7.90 -8.40
C GLU A 166 -12.65 -6.80 -7.60
N PRO A 167 -11.37 -6.48 -7.89
CA PRO A 167 -10.76 -5.27 -7.38
C PRO A 167 -11.54 -4.04 -7.85
N PHE A 168 -11.83 -3.13 -6.94
CA PHE A 168 -12.36 -1.82 -7.33
C PHE A 168 -11.19 -1.02 -7.97
N PRO A 169 -11.36 -0.50 -9.20
CA PRO A 169 -10.23 0.10 -9.91
C PRO A 169 -9.71 1.35 -9.19
N PRO A 170 -8.36 1.52 -9.10
CA PRO A 170 -7.74 2.75 -8.62
C PRO A 170 -8.23 3.97 -9.40
N GLY A 171 -8.33 5.11 -8.72
CA GLY A 171 -8.68 6.36 -9.36
C GLY A 171 -10.11 6.43 -9.92
N HIS A 172 -11.02 5.62 -9.39
CA HIS A 172 -12.41 5.62 -9.84
C HIS A 172 -13.38 5.93 -8.69
N THR A 173 -14.55 6.38 -9.09
CA THR A 173 -15.71 6.58 -8.21
C THR A 173 -16.89 5.82 -8.79
N TRP A 174 -17.69 5.21 -7.92
CA TRP A 174 -18.95 4.58 -8.28
C TRP A 174 -20.13 5.32 -7.63
N THR A 175 -21.19 5.57 -8.42
CA THR A 175 -22.48 6.09 -7.94
C THR A 175 -23.62 5.24 -8.50
N PRO A 176 -24.79 5.27 -7.87
CA PRO A 176 -25.99 4.60 -8.42
C PRO A 176 -26.42 5.13 -9.79
N ASP A 177 -26.27 6.44 -10.01
CA ASP A 177 -26.75 7.13 -11.21
C ASP A 177 -25.80 6.97 -12.40
N ASP A 178 -24.50 7.13 -12.17
CA ASP A 178 -23.49 7.17 -13.24
C ASP A 178 -22.75 5.83 -13.41
N GLY A 179 -22.87 4.92 -12.43
CA GLY A 179 -22.05 3.71 -12.36
C GLY A 179 -20.60 4.04 -12.04
N LEU A 180 -19.66 3.30 -12.68
CA LEU A 180 -18.22 3.51 -12.48
C LEU A 180 -17.73 4.65 -13.40
N VAL A 181 -17.18 5.69 -12.81
CA VAL A 181 -16.61 6.85 -13.51
C VAL A 181 -15.17 7.11 -13.05
N VAL A 182 -14.39 7.78 -13.89
CA VAL A 182 -13.05 8.23 -13.50
C VAL A 182 -13.20 9.26 -12.38
N GLY A 183 -12.45 9.08 -11.30
CA GLY A 183 -12.42 9.91 -10.11
C GLY A 183 -11.04 10.51 -9.87
N PRO A 184 -10.51 10.43 -8.63
CA PRO A 184 -9.19 10.96 -8.29
C PRO A 184 -8.11 10.33 -9.16
N GLY A 185 -7.61 11.08 -10.15
CA GLY A 185 -6.76 10.52 -11.18
C GLY A 185 -5.40 10.04 -10.69
N PHE A 186 -4.87 9.05 -11.39
CA PHE A 186 -3.44 8.78 -11.40
C PHE A 186 -2.73 10.01 -11.97
N PRO A 187 -1.61 10.48 -11.40
CA PRO A 187 -0.86 11.60 -11.95
C PRO A 187 -0.43 11.28 -13.38
N ALA A 188 -1.12 11.82 -14.37
CA ALA A 188 -0.75 11.69 -15.78
C ALA A 188 0.44 12.60 -16.04
N ALA A 189 1.62 12.19 -15.62
CA ALA A 189 2.83 12.92 -15.89
C ALA A 189 3.41 12.51 -17.24
N GLU A 190 3.08 13.26 -18.27
CA GLU A 190 3.99 13.27 -19.41
C GLU A 190 5.36 13.80 -18.91
N PRO A 191 6.50 13.25 -19.38
CA PRO A 191 7.84 13.78 -19.10
C PRO A 191 7.99 15.20 -19.69
N ALA A 192 7.27 16.16 -19.13
CA ALA A 192 7.05 17.45 -19.77
C ALA A 192 8.15 18.47 -19.47
N LEU A 193 8.79 18.37 -18.31
CA LEU A 193 9.65 19.45 -17.85
C LEU A 193 11.02 19.53 -18.54
N LEU A 194 11.49 18.48 -19.22
CA LEU A 194 12.87 18.43 -19.71
C LEU A 194 13.04 17.71 -21.06
N LYS A 195 12.00 17.59 -21.86
CA LYS A 195 12.03 17.01 -23.24
C LYS A 195 13.08 17.59 -24.21
N SER A 196 13.87 18.57 -23.79
CA SER A 196 14.83 19.28 -24.65
C SER A 196 16.30 18.98 -24.35
N ARG A 197 16.61 18.03 -23.45
CA ARG A 197 18.01 17.75 -23.10
C ARG A 197 18.51 16.46 -23.75
N ALA A 198 19.79 16.46 -24.13
CA ALA A 198 20.41 15.28 -24.71
C ALA A 198 20.43 14.12 -23.67
N PRO A 199 20.17 12.86 -24.08
CA PRO A 199 20.09 11.71 -23.19
C PRO A 199 21.31 11.45 -22.30
N HIS A 200 22.44 12.07 -22.61
CA HIS A 200 23.72 11.87 -21.93
C HIS A 200 24.13 12.99 -20.98
N GLU A 201 23.31 14.03 -20.84
CA GLU A 201 23.58 15.11 -19.88
C GLU A 201 23.23 14.68 -18.46
N ASP A 202 24.13 14.94 -17.50
CA ASP A 202 23.84 14.71 -16.09
C ASP A 202 22.75 15.68 -15.59
N PRO A 203 21.91 15.21 -14.64
CA PRO A 203 20.96 16.09 -13.99
C PRO A 203 21.66 17.31 -13.38
N PRO A 204 21.13 18.54 -13.54
CA PRO A 204 21.64 19.70 -12.82
C PRO A 204 21.51 19.49 -11.30
N ALA A 205 22.41 20.11 -10.53
CA ALA A 205 22.44 19.94 -9.07
C ALA A 205 21.09 20.22 -8.38
N TRP A 206 20.34 21.21 -8.85
CA TRP A 206 19.02 21.55 -8.29
C TRP A 206 17.99 20.42 -8.38
N VAL A 207 18.14 19.49 -9.33
CA VAL A 207 17.26 18.33 -9.46
C VAL A 207 17.38 17.40 -8.26
N PHE A 208 18.60 17.15 -7.81
CA PHE A 208 18.84 16.32 -6.61
C PHE A 208 18.30 16.99 -5.35
N ASP A 209 18.44 18.34 -5.25
CA ASP A 209 17.89 19.10 -4.14
C ASP A 209 16.36 19.06 -4.15
N ALA A 210 15.74 19.30 -5.32
CA ALA A 210 14.28 19.24 -5.46
C ALA A 210 13.72 17.86 -5.12
N LEU A 211 14.38 16.78 -5.61
CA LEU A 211 13.98 15.41 -5.31
C LEU A 211 14.07 15.12 -3.80
N ARG A 212 15.20 15.47 -3.19
CA ARG A 212 15.39 15.31 -1.75
C ARG A 212 14.35 16.07 -0.94
N ASP A 213 14.15 17.36 -1.25
CA ASP A 213 13.23 18.20 -0.51
C ASP A 213 11.78 17.73 -0.64
N THR A 214 11.39 17.18 -1.81
CA THR A 214 10.05 16.60 -2.00
C THR A 214 9.87 15.34 -1.18
N ILE A 215 10.85 14.43 -1.18
CA ILE A 215 10.80 13.22 -0.34
C ILE A 215 10.81 13.58 1.16
N VAL A 216 11.58 14.58 1.57
CA VAL A 216 11.57 15.05 2.97
C VAL A 216 10.17 15.55 3.38
N ARG A 217 9.47 16.30 2.52
CA ARG A 217 8.09 16.74 2.79
C ARG A 217 7.12 15.55 2.86
N ALA A 218 7.23 14.59 1.96
CA ALA A 218 6.39 13.39 1.96
C ALA A 218 6.57 12.57 3.25
N VAL A 219 7.80 12.37 3.69
CA VAL A 219 8.08 11.70 4.99
C VAL A 219 7.54 12.53 6.15
N GLN A 220 7.69 13.85 6.13
CA GLN A 220 7.15 14.71 7.18
C GLN A 220 5.62 14.61 7.28
N GLN A 221 4.91 14.57 6.16
CA GLN A 221 3.46 14.37 6.12
C GLN A 221 3.08 12.99 6.66
N SER A 222 3.84 11.96 6.26
CA SER A 222 3.61 10.58 6.73
C SER A 222 3.87 10.38 8.22
N LEU A 223 4.61 11.28 8.88
CA LEU A 223 4.83 11.29 10.33
C LEU A 223 3.69 11.97 11.11
N ASP A 224 2.73 12.62 10.43
CA ASP A 224 1.63 13.32 11.09
C ASP A 224 0.58 12.31 11.61
N ALA A 225 0.67 12.02 12.90
CA ALA A 225 -0.24 11.12 13.60
C ALA A 225 -0.31 11.48 15.09
N ALA A 226 -1.47 11.23 15.72
CA ALA A 226 -1.65 11.40 17.17
C ALA A 226 -1.14 10.20 17.98
N VAL A 227 -0.62 9.17 17.32
CA VAL A 227 -0.13 7.92 17.88
C VAL A 227 1.36 7.71 17.54
N PRO A 228 2.08 6.81 18.23
CA PRO A 228 3.47 6.51 17.90
C PRO A 228 3.65 6.00 16.47
N VAL A 229 4.67 6.53 15.77
CA VAL A 229 5.06 6.15 14.41
C VAL A 229 6.47 5.57 14.43
N GLY A 230 6.71 4.50 13.66
CA GLY A 230 8.03 3.89 13.45
C GLY A 230 8.35 3.69 11.99
N VAL A 231 9.46 3.03 11.68
CA VAL A 231 9.90 2.71 10.31
C VAL A 231 10.27 1.25 10.19
N LEU A 232 9.82 0.59 9.13
CA LEU A 232 10.30 -0.73 8.72
C LEU A 232 11.64 -0.57 8.01
N LEU A 233 12.72 -1.02 8.64
CA LEU A 233 14.09 -0.80 8.20
C LEU A 233 14.73 -2.11 7.73
N SER A 234 14.71 -2.37 6.42
CA SER A 234 15.31 -3.57 5.81
C SER A 234 16.84 -3.45 5.55
N GLY A 235 17.42 -2.27 5.73
CA GLY A 235 18.81 -2.01 5.31
C GLY A 235 18.99 -1.79 3.80
N GLY A 236 17.94 -1.86 3.01
CA GLY A 236 17.90 -1.40 1.61
C GLY A 236 17.90 0.13 1.53
N VAL A 237 18.30 0.69 0.37
CA VAL A 237 18.43 2.15 0.21
C VAL A 237 17.13 2.90 0.49
N ASP A 238 15.99 2.34 0.10
CA ASP A 238 14.68 2.99 0.20
C ASP A 238 14.24 3.18 1.66
N SER A 239 14.18 2.08 2.40
CA SER A 239 13.86 2.11 3.83
C SER A 239 14.91 2.90 4.63
N SER A 240 16.16 2.89 4.19
CA SER A 240 17.24 3.68 4.82
C SER A 240 17.07 5.17 4.60
N ILE A 241 16.65 5.61 3.40
CA ILE A 241 16.33 7.01 3.11
C ILE A 241 15.16 7.48 3.98
N VAL A 242 14.05 6.71 4.01
CA VAL A 242 12.89 7.01 4.87
C VAL A 242 13.34 7.13 6.33
N THR A 243 14.15 6.18 6.81
CA THR A 243 14.67 6.19 8.19
C THR A 243 15.52 7.41 8.48
N ALA A 244 16.48 7.76 7.60
CA ALA A 244 17.36 8.90 7.81
C ALA A 244 16.60 10.22 7.86
N VAL A 245 15.58 10.39 7.01
CA VAL A 245 14.72 11.57 7.01
C VAL A 245 13.85 11.61 8.26
N ALA A 246 13.13 10.54 8.56
CA ALA A 246 12.22 10.46 9.69
C ALA A 246 12.95 10.63 11.05
N ALA A 247 14.14 10.04 11.19
CA ALA A 247 14.96 10.19 12.39
C ALA A 247 15.43 11.63 12.60
N ARG A 248 15.86 12.34 11.54
CA ARG A 248 16.22 13.76 11.63
C ARG A 248 15.05 14.64 12.02
N LEU A 249 13.84 14.37 11.48
CA LEU A 249 12.64 15.09 11.86
C LEU A 249 12.25 14.82 13.32
N ALA A 250 12.26 13.56 13.75
CA ALA A 250 11.97 13.18 15.13
C ALA A 250 12.96 13.81 16.14
N ALA A 251 14.25 13.90 15.76
CA ALA A 251 15.29 14.50 16.62
C ALA A 251 15.08 16.01 16.82
N GLN A 252 14.43 16.74 15.91
CA GLN A 252 14.07 18.17 16.09
C GLN A 252 13.11 18.35 17.27
N ASP A 253 12.26 17.34 17.53
CA ASP A 253 11.33 17.30 18.65
C ASP A 253 11.93 16.62 19.90
N GLY A 254 13.22 16.29 19.90
CA GLY A 254 13.89 15.56 20.97
C GLY A 254 13.46 14.10 21.12
N ARG A 255 12.85 13.51 20.11
CA ARG A 255 12.38 12.11 20.09
C ARG A 255 13.36 11.20 19.38
N ARG A 256 13.46 9.95 19.83
CA ARG A 256 14.12 8.88 19.08
C ARG A 256 13.05 8.11 18.29
N LEU A 257 13.33 7.87 17.03
CA LEU A 257 12.43 7.15 16.13
C LEU A 257 12.55 5.65 16.35
N PRO A 258 11.46 4.91 16.61
CA PRO A 258 11.48 3.45 16.60
C PRO A 258 11.71 2.91 15.19
N THR A 259 12.61 1.93 15.04
CA THR A 259 12.85 1.22 13.77
C THR A 259 12.85 -0.29 13.97
N PHE A 260 12.37 -1.03 12.99
CA PHE A 260 12.13 -2.46 13.11
C PHE A 260 12.75 -3.21 11.95
N ALA A 261 13.49 -4.28 12.24
CA ALA A 261 14.10 -5.15 11.26
C ALA A 261 13.92 -6.63 11.62
N VAL A 262 13.87 -7.49 10.62
CA VAL A 262 13.85 -8.94 10.79
C VAL A 262 14.77 -9.62 9.80
N GLY A 263 15.25 -10.79 10.13
CA GLY A 263 16.08 -11.60 9.22
C GLY A 263 16.42 -12.95 9.81
N LEU A 264 17.01 -13.81 8.99
CA LEU A 264 17.65 -15.04 9.45
C LEU A 264 18.95 -14.72 10.20
N GLU A 265 19.42 -15.66 11.02
CA GLU A 265 20.72 -15.53 11.67
C GLU A 265 21.83 -15.31 10.64
N GLY A 266 22.64 -14.25 10.84
CA GLY A 266 23.71 -13.88 9.91
C GLY A 266 23.25 -13.12 8.65
N SER A 267 21.99 -12.69 8.58
CA SER A 267 21.46 -11.90 7.46
C SER A 267 22.25 -10.63 7.21
N SER A 268 22.63 -10.38 5.95
CA SER A 268 23.25 -9.13 5.51
C SER A 268 22.30 -7.92 5.66
N ASP A 269 20.98 -8.15 5.61
CA ASP A 269 19.98 -7.12 5.78
C ASP A 269 19.93 -6.61 7.22
N LEU A 270 19.94 -7.52 8.22
CA LEU A 270 20.03 -7.11 9.63
C LEU A 270 21.32 -6.32 9.91
N ALA A 271 22.46 -6.73 9.34
CA ALA A 271 23.70 -5.99 9.51
C ALA A 271 23.62 -4.57 8.93
N ALA A 272 23.03 -4.44 7.72
CA ALA A 272 22.85 -3.14 7.08
C ALA A 272 21.81 -2.28 7.82
N ALA A 273 20.70 -2.87 8.29
CA ALA A 273 19.69 -2.17 9.09
C ALA A 273 20.31 -1.60 10.38
N ARG A 274 21.11 -2.39 11.08
CA ARG A 274 21.81 -1.96 12.31
C ARG A 274 22.74 -0.79 12.04
N LEU A 275 23.51 -0.84 10.95
CA LEU A 275 24.40 0.24 10.55
C LEU A 275 23.65 1.55 10.29
N VAL A 276 22.48 1.49 9.61
CA VAL A 276 21.61 2.66 9.41
C VAL A 276 21.04 3.17 10.73
N ALA A 277 20.56 2.27 11.57
CA ALA A 277 19.98 2.61 12.86
C ALA A 277 20.98 3.33 13.78
N ASP A 278 22.23 2.82 13.84
CA ASP A 278 23.32 3.44 14.59
C ASP A 278 23.68 4.82 14.04
N HIS A 279 23.78 4.96 12.70
CA HIS A 279 24.07 6.23 12.02
C HIS A 279 22.98 7.28 12.28
N ALA A 280 21.70 6.88 12.19
CA ALA A 280 20.56 7.77 12.37
C ALA A 280 20.18 7.99 13.85
N GLY A 281 20.74 7.21 14.77
CA GLY A 281 20.46 7.30 16.22
C GLY A 281 19.06 6.86 16.61
N THR A 282 18.50 5.85 15.95
CA THR A 282 17.13 5.35 16.17
C THR A 282 17.02 4.43 17.39
N ASP A 283 15.81 4.17 17.85
CA ASP A 283 15.50 3.10 18.82
C ASP A 283 15.19 1.83 18.03
N HIS A 284 16.22 1.00 17.83
CA HIS A 284 16.20 -0.11 16.88
C HIS A 284 15.82 -1.43 17.53
N HIS A 285 14.85 -2.12 16.95
CA HIS A 285 14.35 -3.42 17.38
C HIS A 285 14.55 -4.45 16.27
N GLU A 286 15.10 -5.61 16.62
CA GLU A 286 15.37 -6.70 15.69
C GLU A 286 14.69 -8.00 16.12
N LEU A 287 14.27 -8.80 15.14
CA LEU A 287 13.82 -10.16 15.34
C LEU A 287 14.59 -11.10 14.40
N VAL A 288 15.20 -12.13 14.97
CA VAL A 288 15.80 -13.23 14.20
C VAL A 288 14.80 -14.39 14.17
N TYR A 289 14.51 -14.92 12.98
CA TYR A 289 13.60 -16.03 12.78
C TYR A 289 14.31 -17.22 12.09
N THR A 290 13.67 -18.39 12.12
CA THR A 290 14.21 -19.62 11.49
C THR A 290 13.45 -19.96 10.22
N ALA A 291 14.06 -20.83 9.39
CA ALA A 291 13.44 -21.38 8.18
C ALA A 291 12.13 -22.14 8.51
N GLU A 292 12.12 -22.91 9.59
CA GLU A 292 10.93 -23.66 10.03
C GLU A 292 9.79 -22.74 10.42
N GLN A 293 10.08 -21.63 11.10
CA GLN A 293 9.07 -20.61 11.44
C GLN A 293 8.49 -19.98 10.18
N ALA A 294 9.34 -19.63 9.20
CA ALA A 294 8.92 -19.05 7.93
C ALA A 294 8.00 -20.01 7.13
N ILE A 295 8.40 -21.26 7.00
CA ILE A 295 7.59 -22.30 6.31
C ILE A 295 6.22 -22.48 6.99
N ALA A 296 6.20 -22.54 8.30
CA ALA A 296 4.96 -22.72 9.06
C ALA A 296 3.97 -21.57 8.93
N LEU A 297 4.45 -20.34 8.62
CA LEU A 297 3.61 -19.15 8.45
C LEU A 297 2.92 -19.05 7.08
N VAL A 298 3.42 -19.73 6.04
CA VAL A 298 2.94 -19.56 4.66
C VAL A 298 1.42 -19.74 4.51
N PRO A 299 0.75 -20.73 5.09
CA PRO A 299 -0.71 -20.85 4.97
C PRO A 299 -1.46 -19.65 5.57
N GLN A 300 -1.01 -19.15 6.72
CA GLN A 300 -1.56 -17.95 7.34
C GLN A 300 -1.31 -16.72 6.46
N ILE A 301 -0.10 -16.57 5.94
CA ILE A 301 0.28 -15.45 5.08
C ILE A 301 -0.54 -15.44 3.78
N ILE A 302 -0.80 -16.57 3.15
CA ILE A 302 -1.66 -16.64 1.97
C ILE A 302 -3.10 -16.19 2.30
N ALA A 303 -3.62 -16.56 3.47
CA ALA A 303 -4.93 -16.12 3.93
C ALA A 303 -4.99 -14.61 4.26
N GLU A 304 -3.92 -14.05 4.81
CA GLU A 304 -3.80 -12.62 5.10
C GLU A 304 -3.60 -11.81 3.82
N LEU A 305 -2.63 -12.22 3.01
CA LEU A 305 -2.24 -11.58 1.76
C LEU A 305 -3.34 -11.64 0.69
N GLU A 306 -4.18 -12.67 0.73
CA GLU A 306 -5.20 -12.94 -0.27
C GLU A 306 -4.61 -13.12 -1.68
N SER A 307 -3.41 -13.70 -1.75
CA SER A 307 -2.66 -13.99 -2.98
C SER A 307 -1.82 -15.24 -2.81
N PHE A 308 -1.54 -15.91 -3.93
CA PHE A 308 -0.67 -17.08 -4.01
C PHE A 308 0.55 -16.85 -4.94
N ASP A 309 0.77 -15.61 -5.37
CA ASP A 309 1.91 -15.27 -6.22
C ASP A 309 3.23 -15.45 -5.45
N PRO A 310 4.16 -16.32 -5.90
CA PRO A 310 5.34 -16.67 -5.12
C PRO A 310 6.19 -15.48 -4.68
N PRO A 311 6.53 -14.49 -5.54
CA PRO A 311 7.28 -13.31 -5.11
C PRO A 311 6.60 -12.52 -3.98
N LEU A 312 5.28 -12.41 -3.99
CA LEU A 312 4.54 -11.74 -2.93
C LEU A 312 4.54 -12.56 -1.64
N VAL A 313 4.33 -13.88 -1.72
CA VAL A 313 4.36 -14.78 -0.55
C VAL A 313 5.75 -14.75 0.11
N HIS A 314 6.82 -14.86 -0.68
CA HIS A 314 8.20 -14.80 -0.18
C HIS A 314 8.48 -13.52 0.60
N SER A 315 8.11 -12.38 0.03
CA SER A 315 8.34 -11.07 0.67
C SER A 315 7.36 -10.78 1.81
N ALA A 316 6.19 -11.42 1.83
CA ALA A 316 5.22 -11.27 2.91
C ALA A 316 5.65 -11.95 4.22
N VAL A 317 6.43 -13.06 4.15
CA VAL A 317 6.93 -13.76 5.35
C VAL A 317 7.74 -12.85 6.27
N PRO A 318 8.85 -12.25 5.84
CA PRO A 318 9.59 -11.32 6.69
C PRO A 318 8.77 -10.07 7.02
N HIS A 319 7.89 -9.61 6.12
CA HIS A 319 7.03 -8.46 6.38
C HIS A 319 6.03 -8.73 7.52
N HIS A 320 5.40 -9.91 7.57
CA HIS A 320 4.53 -10.34 8.65
C HIS A 320 5.26 -10.30 10.00
N LEU A 321 6.45 -10.88 10.06
CA LEU A 321 7.25 -10.91 11.29
C LEU A 321 7.69 -9.52 11.76
N VAL A 322 8.07 -8.63 10.84
CA VAL A 322 8.44 -7.25 11.22
C VAL A 322 7.22 -6.42 11.62
N ALA A 323 6.07 -6.66 10.99
CA ALA A 323 4.82 -6.01 11.37
C ALA A 323 4.35 -6.47 12.76
N GLU A 324 4.43 -7.77 13.07
CA GLU A 324 4.17 -8.29 14.41
C GLU A 324 5.09 -7.67 15.45
N LEU A 325 6.39 -7.55 15.15
CA LEU A 325 7.34 -6.88 16.06
C LEU A 325 6.95 -5.41 16.28
N ALA A 326 6.66 -4.68 15.20
CA ALA A 326 6.33 -3.26 15.22
C ALA A 326 5.03 -2.99 15.99
N SER A 327 4.01 -3.87 15.88
CA SER A 327 2.70 -3.71 16.54
C SER A 327 2.77 -3.63 18.05
N ARG A 328 3.85 -4.13 18.65
CA ARG A 328 4.09 -4.05 20.09
C ARG A 328 4.55 -2.65 20.57
N HIS A 329 4.90 -1.77 19.64
CA HIS A 329 5.51 -0.47 19.92
C HIS A 329 4.76 0.71 19.30
N VAL A 330 4.20 0.53 18.09
CA VAL A 330 3.62 1.61 17.28
C VAL A 330 2.32 1.17 16.61
N LYS A 331 1.47 2.14 16.20
CA LYS A 331 0.27 1.90 15.39
C LYS A 331 0.48 2.28 13.91
N VAL A 332 1.53 3.02 13.59
CA VAL A 332 1.85 3.46 12.24
C VAL A 332 3.30 3.12 11.92
N VAL A 333 3.55 2.63 10.72
CA VAL A 333 4.91 2.39 10.22
C VAL A 333 5.10 3.03 8.85
N LEU A 334 6.26 3.65 8.62
CA LEU A 334 6.67 4.08 7.30
C LEU A 334 7.40 2.94 6.60
N ALA A 335 7.18 2.80 5.30
CA ALA A 335 7.77 1.78 4.45
C ALA A 335 8.36 2.39 3.17
N GLY A 336 9.24 1.65 2.50
CA GLY A 336 10.02 2.15 1.37
C GLY A 336 9.42 1.83 -0.01
N GLU A 337 8.19 1.33 -0.07
CA GLU A 337 7.50 0.97 -1.32
C GLU A 337 7.29 2.18 -2.22
N GLY A 338 7.33 1.95 -3.54
CA GLY A 338 7.24 2.97 -4.58
C GLY A 338 8.59 3.43 -5.12
N ALA A 339 9.67 3.30 -4.36
CA ALA A 339 10.99 3.74 -4.80
C ALA A 339 11.54 2.93 -5.98
N ASP A 340 11.26 1.63 -6.04
CA ASP A 340 11.67 0.76 -7.13
C ASP A 340 10.96 1.12 -8.43
N GLU A 341 9.69 1.35 -8.35
CA GLU A 341 8.80 1.66 -9.47
C GLU A 341 9.05 3.06 -10.03
N LEU A 342 9.39 4.01 -9.18
CA LEU A 342 9.62 5.41 -9.59
C LEU A 342 11.04 5.66 -10.12
N PHE A 343 12.04 4.93 -9.58
CA PHE A 343 13.46 5.23 -9.82
C PHE A 343 14.25 4.04 -10.42
N ALA A 344 13.55 3.14 -11.11
CA ALA A 344 14.14 1.98 -11.79
C ALA A 344 14.99 1.10 -10.85
N GLY A 345 14.35 0.56 -9.80
CA GLY A 345 15.04 -0.24 -8.80
C GLY A 345 15.14 -1.74 -9.12
N TYR A 346 14.24 -2.29 -9.93
CA TYR A 346 14.22 -3.72 -10.24
C TYR A 346 15.26 -4.10 -11.29
N ALA A 347 15.80 -5.32 -11.18
CA ALA A 347 16.86 -5.80 -12.08
C ALA A 347 16.43 -5.84 -13.55
N HIS A 348 15.13 -6.15 -13.81
CA HIS A 348 14.60 -6.22 -15.18
C HIS A 348 14.61 -4.89 -15.92
N TYR A 349 14.60 -3.75 -15.23
CA TYR A 349 14.72 -2.43 -15.87
C TYR A 349 16.07 -2.22 -16.56
N GLY A 350 17.11 -2.98 -16.17
CA GLY A 350 18.41 -2.96 -16.84
C GLY A 350 18.41 -3.49 -18.28
N ARG A 351 17.27 -4.06 -18.75
CA ARG A 351 17.11 -4.50 -20.16
C ARG A 351 16.81 -3.35 -21.13
N HIS A 352 16.43 -2.17 -20.62
CA HIS A 352 16.02 -1.04 -21.45
C HIS A 352 17.21 -0.19 -21.87
N ASP A 353 17.34 0.03 -23.17
CA ASP A 353 18.38 0.87 -23.79
C ASP A 353 17.87 2.31 -24.05
N THR A 354 16.55 2.56 -23.93
CA THR A 354 15.93 3.88 -24.18
C THR A 354 15.08 4.32 -23.01
N GLY A 355 15.03 5.65 -22.79
CA GLY A 355 14.22 6.25 -21.75
C GLY A 355 12.72 5.99 -21.93
N ASP A 356 12.22 6.05 -23.17
CA ASP A 356 10.79 5.83 -23.46
C ASP A 356 10.35 4.41 -23.06
N ALA A 357 11.11 3.37 -23.44
CA ALA A 357 10.81 1.99 -23.07
C ALA A 357 10.86 1.76 -21.56
N LEU A 358 11.83 2.39 -20.88
CA LEU A 358 11.88 2.36 -19.41
C LEU A 358 10.67 3.05 -18.79
N HIS A 359 10.26 4.22 -19.33
CA HIS A 359 9.13 4.97 -18.80
C HIS A 359 7.81 4.19 -18.91
N GLU A 360 7.56 3.55 -20.05
CA GLU A 360 6.40 2.68 -20.25
C GLU A 360 6.37 1.53 -19.24
N ASP A 361 7.51 0.88 -18.97
CA ASP A 361 7.60 -0.22 -18.01
C ASP A 361 7.41 0.27 -16.55
N LEU A 362 7.95 1.45 -16.20
CA LEU A 362 7.73 2.08 -14.89
C LEU A 362 6.23 2.38 -14.67
N LEU A 363 5.54 2.94 -15.67
CA LEU A 363 4.10 3.22 -15.59
C LEU A 363 3.29 1.93 -15.42
N ALA A 364 3.56 0.91 -16.23
CA ALA A 364 2.88 -0.38 -16.12
C ALA A 364 3.07 -1.03 -14.74
N THR A 365 4.28 -0.91 -14.18
CA THR A 365 4.56 -1.44 -12.84
C THR A 365 3.83 -0.66 -11.76
N LEU A 366 3.78 0.68 -11.86
CA LEU A 366 3.02 1.53 -10.93
C LEU A 366 1.53 1.22 -10.96
N GLU A 367 0.95 1.07 -12.16
CA GLU A 367 -0.46 0.69 -12.32
C GLU A 367 -0.78 -0.68 -11.69
N GLY A 368 0.16 -1.63 -11.75
CA GLY A 368 0.02 -2.96 -11.17
C GLY A 368 0.24 -3.04 -9.65
N MET A 369 0.75 -2.00 -9.01
CA MET A 369 1.14 -2.07 -7.58
C MET A 369 -0.01 -2.42 -6.64
N HIS A 370 -1.24 -1.99 -6.96
CA HIS A 370 -2.41 -2.17 -6.09
C HIS A 370 -2.83 -3.63 -5.88
N ILE A 371 -2.42 -4.54 -6.76
CA ILE A 371 -2.60 -6.00 -6.66
C ILE A 371 -1.28 -6.73 -6.42
N GLY A 372 -0.24 -6.00 -6.05
CA GLY A 372 1.13 -6.47 -5.84
C GLY A 372 1.73 -5.95 -4.55
N GLY A 373 2.76 -5.12 -4.67
CA GLY A 373 3.51 -4.59 -3.54
C GLY A 373 2.64 -3.85 -2.51
N LEU A 374 1.68 -3.04 -2.97
CA LEU A 374 0.75 -2.33 -2.09
C LEU A 374 -0.22 -3.27 -1.38
N GLN A 375 -0.74 -4.31 -2.08
CA GLN A 375 -1.56 -5.33 -1.43
C GLN A 375 -0.78 -6.02 -0.30
N ARG A 376 0.47 -6.40 -0.53
CA ARG A 376 1.31 -7.00 0.50
C ARG A 376 1.49 -6.09 1.70
N VAL A 377 1.91 -4.84 1.47
CA VAL A 377 2.17 -3.86 2.55
C VAL A 377 0.93 -3.64 3.39
N ASP A 378 -0.22 -3.43 2.76
CA ASP A 378 -1.48 -3.23 3.45
C ASP A 378 -1.92 -4.46 4.25
N ARG A 379 -2.06 -5.62 3.57
CA ARG A 379 -2.64 -6.83 4.16
C ARG A 379 -1.86 -7.32 5.36
N VAL A 380 -0.54 -7.37 5.21
CA VAL A 380 0.34 -7.92 6.23
C VAL A 380 0.43 -6.99 7.45
N ALA A 381 0.46 -5.67 7.24
CA ALA A 381 0.43 -4.71 8.34
C ALA A 381 -0.93 -4.72 9.05
N ALA A 382 -2.03 -4.76 8.27
CA ALA A 382 -3.39 -4.82 8.80
C ALA A 382 -3.65 -6.04 9.68
N ALA A 383 -3.07 -7.19 9.34
CA ALA A 383 -3.17 -8.41 10.14
C ALA A 383 -2.72 -8.21 11.60
N HIS A 384 -1.88 -7.22 11.83
CA HIS A 384 -1.36 -6.84 13.16
C HIS A 384 -1.94 -5.52 13.70
N GLY A 385 -2.96 -4.95 13.05
CA GLY A 385 -3.57 -3.68 13.48
C GLY A 385 -2.62 -2.48 13.39
N ILE A 386 -1.70 -2.47 12.42
CA ILE A 386 -0.81 -1.34 12.13
C ILE A 386 -1.11 -0.75 10.76
N GLU A 387 -0.97 0.58 10.64
CA GLU A 387 -1.09 1.30 9.37
C GLU A 387 0.27 1.51 8.72
N PRO A 388 0.53 0.96 7.52
CA PRO A 388 1.69 1.32 6.73
C PRO A 388 1.41 2.60 5.94
N ARG A 389 2.39 3.49 5.90
CA ARG A 389 2.44 4.68 5.05
C ARG A 389 3.63 4.58 4.10
N VAL A 390 3.44 5.00 2.87
CA VAL A 390 4.40 4.81 1.77
C VAL A 390 4.82 6.17 1.17
N PRO A 391 5.76 6.89 1.81
CA PRO A 391 6.09 8.26 1.44
C PRO A 391 6.55 8.45 0.00
N PHE A 392 7.15 7.43 -0.63
CA PHE A 392 7.54 7.50 -2.04
C PHE A 392 6.33 7.58 -2.98
N LEU A 393 5.16 7.14 -2.55
CA LEU A 393 3.93 7.22 -3.32
C LEU A 393 3.07 8.45 -2.97
N ASP A 394 3.63 9.40 -2.24
CA ASP A 394 3.06 10.74 -2.15
C ASP A 394 2.96 11.38 -3.55
N LEU A 395 1.85 12.04 -3.86
CA LEU A 395 1.58 12.54 -5.21
C LEU A 395 2.66 13.50 -5.71
N ASP A 396 3.21 14.39 -4.85
CA ASP A 396 4.30 15.29 -5.26
C ASP A 396 5.56 14.51 -5.64
N VAL A 397 5.85 13.39 -4.96
CA VAL A 397 6.99 12.52 -5.28
C VAL A 397 6.75 11.79 -6.59
N VAL A 398 5.56 11.24 -6.78
CA VAL A 398 5.17 10.52 -8.01
C VAL A 398 5.22 11.47 -9.21
N GLU A 399 4.58 12.65 -9.12
CA GLU A 399 4.57 13.66 -10.18
C GLU A 399 5.99 14.10 -10.53
N LEU A 400 6.81 14.44 -9.53
CA LEU A 400 8.19 14.82 -9.78
C LEU A 400 8.99 13.68 -10.42
N ALA A 401 8.87 12.48 -9.88
CA ALA A 401 9.61 11.32 -10.41
C ALA A 401 9.23 11.02 -11.86
N LEU A 402 7.92 11.06 -12.20
CA LEU A 402 7.45 10.83 -13.58
C LEU A 402 7.80 11.97 -14.53
N ALA A 403 7.89 13.22 -14.02
CA ALA A 403 8.30 14.38 -14.81
C ALA A 403 9.81 14.42 -15.13
N LEU A 404 10.64 13.66 -14.39
CA LEU A 404 12.08 13.58 -14.68
C LEU A 404 12.32 12.84 -16.00
N PRO A 405 13.30 13.28 -16.83
CA PRO A 405 13.73 12.55 -18.00
C PRO A 405 14.03 11.09 -17.67
N PRO A 406 13.38 10.13 -18.34
CA PRO A 406 13.60 8.70 -18.06
C PRO A 406 15.06 8.27 -18.27
N GLU A 407 15.79 8.95 -19.14
CA GLU A 407 17.22 8.70 -19.40
C GLU A 407 18.08 8.84 -18.14
N TRP A 408 17.65 9.66 -17.16
CA TRP A 408 18.35 9.80 -15.89
C TRP A 408 18.13 8.62 -14.94
N LYS A 409 17.17 7.76 -15.26
CA LYS A 409 16.85 6.55 -14.51
C LYS A 409 17.38 5.27 -15.17
N LEU A 410 17.89 5.35 -16.42
CA LEU A 410 18.48 4.21 -17.11
C LEU A 410 19.63 3.60 -16.30
N ILE A 411 19.60 2.28 -16.18
CA ILE A 411 20.65 1.52 -15.50
C ILE A 411 21.79 1.29 -16.48
N GLY A 412 23.03 1.57 -16.04
CA GLY A 412 24.22 1.41 -16.85
C GLY A 412 25.47 1.12 -16.01
N PRO A 413 26.64 0.97 -16.64
CA PRO A 413 27.87 0.63 -15.93
C PRO A 413 28.24 1.61 -14.80
N ASP A 414 28.01 2.92 -15.02
CA ASP A 414 28.32 3.98 -14.07
C ASP A 414 27.08 4.52 -13.34
N ARG A 415 25.91 3.95 -13.64
CA ARG A 415 24.61 4.34 -13.04
C ARG A 415 23.86 3.09 -12.58
N PRO A 416 24.08 2.66 -11.33
CA PRO A 416 23.35 1.53 -10.76
C PRO A 416 21.85 1.86 -10.59
N ALA A 417 21.05 0.85 -10.33
CA ALA A 417 19.62 1.01 -10.00
C ALA A 417 19.41 2.13 -8.98
N LYS A 418 18.40 2.96 -9.21
CA LYS A 418 18.06 4.14 -8.38
C LYS A 418 19.17 5.20 -8.29
N TRP A 419 20.03 5.30 -9.27
CA TRP A 419 21.18 6.21 -9.23
C TRP A 419 20.80 7.64 -8.87
N ILE A 420 19.75 8.20 -9.48
CA ILE A 420 19.30 9.57 -9.23
C ILE A 420 18.82 9.76 -7.78
N LEU A 421 18.12 8.78 -7.23
CA LEU A 421 17.67 8.77 -5.84
C LEU A 421 18.87 8.71 -4.87
N ARG A 422 19.83 7.80 -5.12
CA ARG A 422 21.06 7.68 -4.32
C ARG A 422 21.84 8.99 -4.31
N ARG A 423 22.00 9.63 -5.48
CA ARG A 423 22.69 10.94 -5.61
C ARG A 423 21.98 12.06 -4.84
N ALA A 424 20.65 12.07 -4.82
CA ALA A 424 19.88 13.05 -4.06
C ALA A 424 20.13 12.98 -2.54
N PHE A 425 20.46 11.77 -2.05
CA PHE A 425 20.73 11.53 -0.62
C PHE A 425 22.20 11.28 -0.29
N ASP A 426 23.11 11.74 -1.16
CA ASP A 426 24.55 11.69 -0.90
C ASP A 426 24.89 12.43 0.42
N GLY A 427 25.67 11.77 1.29
CA GLY A 427 26.00 12.29 2.64
C GLY A 427 24.88 12.17 3.70
N TRP A 428 23.73 11.54 3.38
CA TRP A 428 22.66 11.29 4.36
C TRP A 428 22.73 9.93 5.03
N LEU A 429 23.37 8.98 4.37
CA LEU A 429 23.55 7.60 4.78
C LEU A 429 25.02 7.20 4.70
N PRO A 430 25.44 6.13 5.42
CA PRO A 430 26.74 5.52 5.18
C PRO A 430 26.88 5.10 3.70
N GLU A 431 28.05 5.38 3.09
CA GLU A 431 28.29 5.06 1.67
C GLU A 431 28.06 3.59 1.34
N GLU A 432 28.45 2.69 2.24
CA GLU A 432 28.26 1.25 2.08
C GLU A 432 26.78 0.81 2.03
N VAL A 433 25.86 1.59 2.63
CA VAL A 433 24.41 1.38 2.51
C VAL A 433 23.87 2.11 1.29
N LEU A 434 24.26 3.38 1.11
CA LEU A 434 23.75 4.20 0.02
C LEU A 434 24.05 3.58 -1.35
N TRP A 435 25.22 2.95 -1.50
CA TRP A 435 25.68 2.33 -2.75
C TRP A 435 25.63 0.79 -2.71
N ARG A 436 25.01 0.20 -1.68
CA ARG A 436 24.82 -1.26 -1.60
C ARG A 436 24.06 -1.75 -2.83
N ARG A 437 24.53 -2.90 -3.38
CA ARG A 437 23.81 -3.59 -4.46
C ARG A 437 22.40 -3.95 -3.95
N LYS A 438 21.39 -3.75 -4.81
CA LYS A 438 20.04 -4.14 -4.46
C LYS A 438 19.93 -5.65 -4.36
N GLU A 439 19.34 -6.08 -3.26
CA GLU A 439 18.75 -7.41 -3.04
C GLU A 439 17.26 -7.20 -2.78
N GLN A 440 16.39 -8.07 -3.29
CA GLN A 440 14.96 -7.99 -2.97
C GLN A 440 14.74 -8.36 -1.51
N PHE A 441 13.70 -7.81 -0.91
CA PHE A 441 13.35 -8.10 0.48
C PHE A 441 13.12 -9.61 0.66
N GLY A 442 13.96 -10.26 1.47
CA GLY A 442 13.99 -11.71 1.63
C GLY A 442 15.05 -12.45 0.81
N GLU A 443 15.62 -11.88 -0.28
CA GLU A 443 16.70 -12.52 -1.05
C GLU A 443 18.01 -12.57 -0.26
N GLY A 444 18.37 -11.48 0.41
CA GLY A 444 19.59 -11.40 1.25
C GLY A 444 19.63 -12.38 2.43
N THR A 445 18.53 -13.11 2.64
CA THR A 445 18.40 -14.13 3.69
C THR A 445 18.49 -15.56 3.15
N GLY A 446 18.41 -15.77 1.83
CA GLY A 446 18.26 -17.12 1.22
C GLY A 446 16.89 -17.77 1.47
N MET A 447 15.95 -17.03 2.05
CA MET A 447 14.63 -17.55 2.43
C MET A 447 13.79 -17.96 1.22
N ASN A 448 13.89 -17.23 0.12
CA ASN A 448 13.16 -17.53 -1.10
C ASN A 448 13.48 -18.94 -1.61
N ASP A 449 14.76 -19.33 -1.59
CA ASP A 449 15.18 -20.68 -1.99
C ASP A 449 14.64 -21.74 -1.03
N VAL A 450 14.68 -21.48 0.27
CA VAL A 450 14.16 -22.41 1.30
C VAL A 450 12.65 -22.65 1.11
N LEU A 451 11.87 -21.59 0.92
CA LEU A 451 10.43 -21.71 0.71
C LEU A 451 10.12 -22.44 -0.59
N ARG A 452 10.79 -22.05 -1.69
CA ARG A 452 10.64 -22.71 -2.98
C ARG A 452 10.95 -24.20 -2.90
N GLU A 453 12.11 -24.59 -2.36
CA GLU A 453 12.51 -25.99 -2.25
C GLU A 453 11.53 -26.80 -1.39
N HIS A 454 11.07 -26.23 -0.29
CA HIS A 454 10.09 -26.91 0.58
C HIS A 454 8.77 -27.16 -0.15
N TYR A 455 8.16 -26.13 -0.73
CA TYR A 455 6.84 -26.24 -1.34
C TYR A 455 6.86 -26.98 -2.67
N GLU A 456 7.94 -26.92 -3.45
CA GLU A 456 8.13 -27.75 -4.63
C GLU A 456 8.15 -29.25 -4.30
N GLN A 457 8.59 -29.65 -3.11
CA GLN A 457 8.56 -31.05 -2.67
C GLN A 457 7.15 -31.54 -2.31
N THR A 458 6.21 -30.65 -2.03
CA THR A 458 4.81 -31.00 -1.71
C THR A 458 3.95 -31.30 -2.95
N VAL A 459 4.45 -30.99 -4.15
CA VAL A 459 3.76 -31.10 -5.43
C VAL A 459 4.63 -31.86 -6.43
N THR A 460 4.04 -32.81 -7.15
CA THR A 460 4.78 -33.56 -8.19
C THR A 460 4.66 -32.87 -9.56
N GLU A 461 5.60 -33.19 -10.47
CA GLU A 461 5.49 -32.79 -11.88
C GLU A 461 4.22 -33.32 -12.57
N ALA A 462 3.71 -34.44 -12.11
CA ALA A 462 2.46 -35.00 -12.62
C ALA A 462 1.24 -34.18 -12.17
N ASP A 463 1.27 -33.66 -10.93
CA ASP A 463 0.25 -32.76 -10.41
C ASP A 463 0.26 -31.43 -11.20
N LEU A 464 1.44 -30.85 -11.37
CA LEU A 464 1.57 -29.60 -12.14
C LEU A 464 0.99 -29.77 -13.55
N ARG A 465 1.39 -30.81 -14.29
CA ARG A 465 0.84 -31.07 -15.64
C ARG A 465 -0.66 -31.29 -15.66
N ARG A 466 -1.24 -31.88 -14.61
CA ARG A 466 -2.69 -32.12 -14.52
C ARG A 466 -3.46 -30.86 -14.19
N GLU A 467 -2.93 -29.99 -13.34
CA GLU A 467 -3.64 -28.88 -12.72
C GLU A 467 -3.22 -27.51 -13.24
N ALA A 468 -2.11 -27.39 -14.00
CA ALA A 468 -1.57 -26.11 -14.47
C ALA A 468 -2.61 -25.29 -15.24
N ALA A 469 -3.48 -25.94 -16.03
CA ALA A 469 -4.51 -25.28 -16.84
C ALA A 469 -5.76 -24.88 -16.04
N ALA A 470 -5.76 -25.03 -14.72
CA ALA A 470 -6.89 -24.63 -13.88
C ALA A 470 -7.11 -23.11 -13.84
N LEU A 471 -6.11 -22.35 -14.22
CA LEU A 471 -6.11 -20.88 -14.30
C LEU A 471 -5.75 -20.40 -15.70
N ASP A 472 -6.17 -19.18 -16.02
CA ASP A 472 -5.73 -18.41 -17.18
C ASP A 472 -5.17 -17.06 -16.69
N PRO A 473 -3.85 -16.82 -16.79
CA PRO A 473 -2.79 -17.69 -17.31
C PRO A 473 -2.52 -18.92 -16.42
N PRO A 474 -1.97 -20.03 -17.00
CA PRO A 474 -1.72 -21.27 -16.26
C PRO A 474 -0.75 -21.10 -15.08
N VAL A 475 -0.88 -21.95 -14.08
CA VAL A 475 0.12 -22.08 -13.01
C VAL A 475 1.45 -22.57 -13.61
N ARG A 476 2.58 -21.94 -13.25
CA ARG A 476 3.87 -22.10 -13.93
C ARG A 476 4.84 -23.02 -13.20
N THR A 477 4.81 -23.04 -11.88
CA THR A 477 5.75 -23.78 -11.04
C THR A 477 5.05 -24.70 -10.05
N ARG A 478 5.78 -25.68 -9.51
CA ARG A 478 5.25 -26.56 -8.46
C ARG A 478 4.97 -25.78 -7.17
N GLU A 479 5.82 -24.81 -6.84
CA GLU A 479 5.61 -23.93 -5.72
C GLU A 479 4.32 -23.11 -5.89
N GLU A 480 4.14 -22.46 -7.04
CA GLU A 480 2.92 -21.70 -7.33
C GLU A 480 1.66 -22.58 -7.21
N LEU A 481 1.74 -23.83 -7.67
CA LEU A 481 0.64 -24.78 -7.49
C LEU A 481 0.39 -25.14 -6.02
N ALA A 482 1.44 -25.28 -5.21
CA ALA A 482 1.29 -25.52 -3.77
C ALA A 482 0.57 -24.35 -3.09
N TYR A 483 0.98 -23.12 -3.40
CA TYR A 483 0.35 -21.90 -2.87
C TYR A 483 -1.08 -21.72 -3.38
N PHE A 484 -1.34 -22.02 -4.65
CA PHE A 484 -2.70 -22.01 -5.21
C PHE A 484 -3.64 -23.00 -4.50
N ARG A 485 -3.18 -24.19 -4.17
CA ARG A 485 -3.98 -25.16 -3.39
C ARG A 485 -4.32 -24.62 -2.00
N ILE A 486 -3.35 -24.00 -1.32
CA ILE A 486 -3.59 -23.35 -0.02
C ILE A 486 -4.60 -22.20 -0.19
N PHE A 487 -4.42 -21.34 -1.20
CA PHE A 487 -5.32 -20.23 -1.48
C PHE A 487 -6.77 -20.70 -1.67
N THR A 488 -6.99 -21.75 -2.46
CA THR A 488 -8.34 -22.28 -2.70
C THR A 488 -8.98 -22.91 -1.46
N GLU A 489 -8.17 -23.39 -0.51
CA GLU A 489 -8.63 -23.90 0.77
C GLU A 489 -9.05 -22.78 1.73
N VAL A 490 -8.24 -21.71 1.83
CA VAL A 490 -8.47 -20.60 2.79
C VAL A 490 -9.45 -19.55 2.27
N LEU A 491 -9.58 -19.40 0.95
CA LEU A 491 -10.48 -18.46 0.28
C LEU A 491 -11.39 -19.17 -0.75
N PRO A 492 -12.21 -20.15 -0.29
CA PRO A 492 -13.05 -20.92 -1.20
C PRO A 492 -14.05 -20.01 -1.92
N GLY A 493 -14.24 -20.24 -3.23
CA GLY A 493 -15.20 -19.51 -4.05
C GLY A 493 -14.74 -18.16 -4.60
N ILE A 494 -13.60 -17.63 -4.19
CA ILE A 494 -12.96 -16.50 -4.84
C ILE A 494 -12.42 -16.95 -6.21
N ASP A 495 -12.67 -16.16 -7.26
CA ASP A 495 -12.09 -16.38 -8.59
C ASP A 495 -10.70 -15.73 -8.66
N PRO A 496 -9.61 -16.51 -8.61
CA PRO A 496 -8.27 -15.95 -8.60
C PRO A 496 -7.86 -15.31 -9.93
N ALA A 497 -8.48 -15.71 -11.06
CA ALA A 497 -8.20 -15.08 -12.36
C ALA A 497 -8.64 -13.61 -12.41
N ARG A 498 -9.59 -13.23 -11.55
CA ARG A 498 -10.13 -11.86 -11.45
C ARG A 498 -9.49 -11.03 -10.35
N THR A 499 -8.96 -11.68 -9.30
CA THR A 499 -8.63 -11.01 -8.04
C THR A 499 -7.16 -11.03 -7.68
N VAL A 500 -6.36 -11.94 -8.26
CA VAL A 500 -4.94 -12.13 -7.91
C VAL A 500 -4.05 -11.61 -9.02
N GLY A 501 -3.23 -10.60 -8.70
CA GLY A 501 -2.10 -10.19 -9.54
C GLY A 501 -1.02 -11.26 -9.52
N ARG A 502 -0.46 -11.59 -10.70
CA ARG A 502 0.63 -12.55 -10.83
C ARG A 502 1.79 -11.85 -11.50
N PHE A 503 2.78 -11.49 -10.68
CA PHE A 503 4.00 -10.87 -11.17
C PHE A 503 4.84 -11.94 -11.88
N THR A 504 4.92 -11.82 -13.19
CA THR A 504 5.83 -12.63 -13.97
C THR A 504 7.23 -12.02 -13.85
N GLU A 505 8.18 -12.76 -13.31
CA GLU A 505 9.56 -12.58 -13.75
C GLU A 505 9.59 -12.96 -15.25
N THR A 506 9.54 -11.97 -16.13
CA THR A 506 9.73 -12.15 -17.57
C THR A 506 11.19 -12.03 -17.91
#